data_e4ffa62dc504005a6e21ad10b836bfe0
#
_entry.id   e4ffa62dc504005a6e21ad10b836bfe0
#
_cell.length_a   1.000
_cell.length_b   1.000
_cell.length_c   1.000
_cell.angle_alpha   90.00
_cell.angle_beta   90.00
_cell.angle_gamma   90.00
#
_symmetry.space_group_name_H-M   'P 1'
#
loop_
_entity.id
_entity.type
_entity.pdbx_description
1 polymer ?
#
loop_
_entity_poly.entity_id
_entity_poly.type
_entity_poly.pdbx_seq_one_letter_code
_entity_poly.pdbx_strand_id
1 'polypeptide(L)'
;VLGYVAAYPYTEVQIGINAFTLGAQAINPDVEVKVIYINTWGDAEIEKTGAEQLIAAGCDVLTYHADSTATQLAAKEAGIYTTGWNSDNNVAGDSYLTAPYWDMATYFTPTFEKILAGEWKPTGNKPFSYYGSMESGLICIDDFGSAVPEDALKKIEEVKAKMENGEFDVFSGEIKYTDGSLLCKDGQTLTDEEIWKINKEIEGVTAT
;
A
#
# COMPACT_ATOMS: atom_id res chain seq x y z
N VAL A 1 -8.67 6.30 13.60
CA VAL A 1 -7.58 7.06 12.94
C VAL A 1 -6.49 6.08 12.54
N LEU A 2 -6.05 6.10 11.28
CA LEU A 2 -5.03 5.20 10.78
C LEU A 2 -3.66 5.88 10.83
N GLY A 3 -2.61 5.12 11.11
CA GLY A 3 -1.23 5.59 11.14
C GLY A 3 -0.40 4.95 10.03
N TYR A 4 0.45 5.72 9.38
CA TYR A 4 1.35 5.27 8.32
C TYR A 4 2.79 5.68 8.62
N VAL A 5 3.67 4.72 8.88
CA VAL A 5 5.11 4.96 9.00
C VAL A 5 5.72 4.87 7.60
N ALA A 6 6.22 5.99 7.09
CA ALA A 6 6.69 6.13 5.70
C ALA A 6 8.19 6.41 5.67
N ALA A 7 8.93 5.72 4.79
CA ALA A 7 10.38 5.91 4.69
C ALA A 7 10.74 7.32 4.20
N TYR A 8 10.35 7.66 2.98
CA TYR A 8 10.66 8.95 2.35
C TYR A 8 9.46 9.47 1.56
N PRO A 9 9.33 10.80 1.34
CA PRO A 9 8.27 11.37 0.49
C PRO A 9 8.58 11.17 -1.01
N TYR A 10 8.90 9.94 -1.40
CA TYR A 10 9.08 9.57 -2.80
C TYR A 10 7.75 9.15 -3.41
N THR A 11 7.63 9.30 -4.73
CA THR A 11 6.41 8.98 -5.48
C THR A 11 5.85 7.60 -5.14
N GLU A 12 6.68 6.56 -5.09
CA GLU A 12 6.24 5.19 -4.77
C GLU A 12 5.60 5.07 -3.39
N VAL A 13 6.14 5.79 -2.39
CA VAL A 13 5.61 5.81 -1.02
C VAL A 13 4.31 6.60 -0.96
N GLN A 14 4.26 7.75 -1.63
CA GLN A 14 3.06 8.60 -1.71
C GLN A 14 1.91 7.91 -2.46
N ILE A 15 2.20 7.14 -3.51
CA ILE A 15 1.20 6.28 -4.17
C ILE A 15 0.60 5.29 -3.15
N GLY A 16 1.44 4.63 -2.35
CA GLY A 16 1.00 3.69 -1.33
C GLY A 16 0.12 4.36 -0.26
N ILE A 17 0.54 5.51 0.27
CA ILE A 17 -0.23 6.29 1.26
C ILE A 17 -1.60 6.68 0.68
N ASN A 18 -1.61 7.22 -0.54
CA ASN A 18 -2.82 7.70 -1.18
C ASN A 18 -3.78 6.53 -1.50
N ALA A 19 -3.29 5.42 -2.04
CA ALA A 19 -4.10 4.24 -2.30
C ALA A 19 -4.70 3.64 -1.02
N PHE A 20 -3.91 3.55 0.05
CA PHE A 20 -4.38 3.11 1.36
C PHE A 20 -5.48 4.03 1.90
N THR A 21 -5.29 5.34 1.79
CA THR A 21 -6.27 6.35 2.23
C THR A 21 -7.57 6.23 1.43
N LEU A 22 -7.50 6.16 0.09
CA LEU A 22 -8.68 6.01 -0.77
C LEU A 22 -9.44 4.73 -0.47
N GLY A 23 -8.74 3.61 -0.26
CA GLY A 23 -9.36 2.34 0.12
C GLY A 23 -10.09 2.44 1.47
N ALA A 24 -9.50 3.09 2.45
CA ALA A 24 -10.12 3.32 3.76
C ALA A 24 -11.33 4.27 3.66
N GLN A 25 -11.22 5.36 2.90
CA GLN A 25 -12.31 6.32 2.67
C GLN A 25 -13.49 5.71 1.89
N ALA A 26 -13.25 4.73 1.03
CA ALA A 26 -14.31 4.01 0.34
C ALA A 26 -15.23 3.22 1.31
N ILE A 27 -14.75 2.89 2.50
CA ILE A 27 -15.51 2.21 3.56
C ILE A 27 -16.00 3.21 4.62
N ASN A 28 -15.12 4.13 5.03
CA ASN A 28 -15.43 5.18 6.00
C ASN A 28 -14.93 6.52 5.48
N PRO A 29 -15.81 7.37 4.88
CA PRO A 29 -15.41 8.65 4.31
C PRO A 29 -14.78 9.64 5.31
N ASP A 30 -15.03 9.46 6.60
CA ASP A 30 -14.50 10.32 7.67
C ASP A 30 -13.16 9.83 8.23
N VAL A 31 -12.53 8.81 7.62
CA VAL A 31 -11.25 8.30 8.08
C VAL A 31 -10.13 9.33 7.90
N GLU A 32 -9.29 9.46 8.92
CA GLU A 32 -8.07 10.25 8.88
C GLU A 32 -6.86 9.31 8.85
N VAL A 33 -5.88 9.63 7.99
CA VAL A 33 -4.60 8.94 7.92
C VAL A 33 -3.49 9.89 8.34
N LYS A 34 -2.79 9.57 9.43
CA LYS A 34 -1.63 10.31 9.91
C LYS A 34 -0.36 9.63 9.41
N VAL A 35 0.52 10.41 8.80
CA VAL A 35 1.78 9.92 8.21
C VAL A 35 2.97 10.54 8.93
N ILE A 36 3.96 9.72 9.25
CA ILE A 36 5.27 10.18 9.72
C ILE A 36 6.32 9.73 8.71
N TYR A 37 7.07 10.68 8.13
CA TYR A 37 8.23 10.39 7.30
C TYR A 37 9.47 10.24 8.17
N ILE A 38 10.02 9.04 8.21
CA ILE A 38 11.14 8.68 9.09
C ILE A 38 12.53 8.91 8.46
N ASN A 39 12.58 9.25 7.16
CA ASN A 39 13.80 9.52 6.41
C ASN A 39 14.86 8.38 6.45
N THR A 40 14.39 7.14 6.52
CA THR A 40 15.19 5.92 6.42
C THR A 40 14.35 4.79 5.84
N TRP A 41 14.98 3.82 5.17
CA TRP A 41 14.30 2.62 4.70
C TRP A 41 14.26 1.51 5.76
N GLY A 42 15.31 1.36 6.55
CA GLY A 42 15.46 0.18 7.39
C GLY A 42 16.20 0.44 8.72
N ASP A 43 15.77 1.45 9.50
CA ASP A 43 16.25 1.67 10.86
C ASP A 43 15.13 1.34 11.86
N ALA A 44 15.23 0.17 12.49
CA ALA A 44 14.19 -0.34 13.39
C ALA A 44 13.91 0.58 14.60
N GLU A 45 14.90 1.31 15.10
CA GLU A 45 14.74 2.24 16.23
C GLU A 45 13.94 3.48 15.80
N ILE A 46 14.26 4.01 14.61
CA ILE A 46 13.57 5.17 14.06
C ILE A 46 12.14 4.78 13.65
N GLU A 47 11.95 3.62 13.01
CA GLU A 47 10.62 3.09 12.66
C GLU A 47 9.75 2.88 13.90
N LYS A 48 10.30 2.27 14.96
CA LYS A 48 9.61 2.10 16.25
C LYS A 48 9.20 3.45 16.83
N THR A 49 10.10 4.43 16.83
CA THR A 49 9.81 5.79 17.32
C THR A 49 8.67 6.45 16.54
N GLY A 50 8.68 6.34 15.22
CA GLY A 50 7.57 6.84 14.36
C GLY A 50 6.24 6.16 14.68
N ALA A 51 6.25 4.84 14.83
CA ALA A 51 5.06 4.07 15.23
C ALA A 51 4.51 4.51 16.60
N GLU A 52 5.37 4.65 17.60
CA GLU A 52 5.00 5.10 18.95
C GLU A 52 4.40 6.53 18.95
N GLN A 53 4.90 7.42 18.09
CA GLN A 53 4.34 8.77 17.94
C GLN A 53 2.93 8.71 17.31
N LEU A 54 2.69 7.85 16.32
CA LEU A 54 1.37 7.67 15.73
C LEU A 54 0.38 7.06 16.74
N ILE A 55 0.81 6.09 17.54
CA ILE A 55 0.01 5.52 18.64
C ILE A 55 -0.35 6.62 19.64
N ALA A 56 0.61 7.43 20.08
CA ALA A 56 0.38 8.56 20.98
C ALA A 56 -0.55 9.62 20.37
N ALA A 57 -0.57 9.76 19.05
CA ALA A 57 -1.49 10.63 18.31
C ALA A 57 -2.89 10.04 18.12
N GLY A 58 -3.17 8.86 18.70
CA GLY A 58 -4.48 8.21 18.72
C GLY A 58 -4.77 7.31 17.51
N CYS A 59 -3.75 6.88 16.79
CA CYS A 59 -3.93 5.87 15.75
C CYS A 59 -4.21 4.50 16.38
N ASP A 60 -5.19 3.79 15.87
CA ASP A 60 -5.68 2.48 16.33
C ASP A 60 -5.36 1.33 15.35
N VAL A 61 -4.90 1.67 14.15
CA VAL A 61 -4.32 0.74 13.18
C VAL A 61 -3.06 1.37 12.60
N LEU A 62 -1.98 0.61 12.50
CA LEU A 62 -0.75 1.05 11.84
C LEU A 62 -0.49 0.27 10.55
N THR A 63 0.02 0.98 9.56
CA THR A 63 0.66 0.43 8.38
C THR A 63 2.00 1.11 8.16
N TYR A 64 2.81 0.60 7.24
CA TYR A 64 4.13 1.17 6.98
C TYR A 64 4.62 0.88 5.56
N HIS A 65 5.57 1.68 5.10
CA HIS A 65 6.36 1.46 3.90
C HIS A 65 7.82 1.72 4.26
N ALA A 66 8.41 0.73 4.91
CA ALA A 66 9.79 0.66 5.36
C ALA A 66 10.21 -0.82 5.47
N ASP A 67 11.48 -1.12 5.72
CA ASP A 67 12.03 -2.45 5.50
C ASP A 67 12.14 -3.30 6.78
N SER A 68 11.78 -2.77 7.95
CA SER A 68 11.77 -3.56 9.17
C SER A 68 10.35 -3.88 9.67
N THR A 69 10.26 -4.78 10.63
CA THR A 69 8.99 -5.14 11.27
C THR A 69 8.73 -4.37 12.56
N ALA A 70 9.49 -3.29 12.83
CA ALA A 70 9.40 -2.54 14.08
C ALA A 70 8.03 -1.89 14.30
N THR A 71 7.39 -1.41 13.22
CA THR A 71 6.01 -0.88 13.26
C THR A 71 5.00 -1.93 13.73
N GLN A 72 5.11 -3.17 13.23
CA GLN A 72 4.24 -4.28 13.67
C GLN A 72 4.44 -4.60 15.15
N LEU A 73 5.70 -4.63 15.62
CA LEU A 73 6.03 -4.91 17.02
C LEU A 73 5.50 -3.81 17.93
N ALA A 74 5.64 -2.53 17.56
CA ALA A 74 5.10 -1.41 18.32
C ALA A 74 3.56 -1.47 18.43
N ALA A 75 2.85 -1.80 17.34
CA ALA A 75 1.40 -1.99 17.35
C ALA A 75 0.98 -3.13 18.29
N LYS A 76 1.68 -4.26 18.23
CA LYS A 76 1.47 -5.40 19.13
C LYS A 76 1.67 -5.03 20.60
N GLU A 77 2.78 -4.34 20.93
CA GLU A 77 3.08 -3.89 22.27
C GLU A 77 1.98 -2.94 22.81
N ALA A 78 1.42 -2.11 21.96
CA ALA A 78 0.32 -1.19 22.29
C ALA A 78 -1.07 -1.84 22.29
N GLY A 79 -1.22 -3.09 21.82
CA GLY A 79 -2.49 -3.79 21.72
C GLY A 79 -3.44 -3.22 20.66
N ILE A 80 -2.91 -2.62 19.59
CA ILE A 80 -3.63 -2.14 18.42
C ILE A 80 -3.34 -3.01 17.20
N TYR A 81 -4.07 -2.77 16.10
CA TYR A 81 -3.91 -3.55 14.88
C TYR A 81 -2.82 -3.00 13.96
N THR A 82 -2.31 -3.87 13.07
CA THR A 82 -1.33 -3.48 12.07
C THR A 82 -1.44 -4.33 10.80
N THR A 83 -1.01 -3.75 9.68
CA THR A 83 -0.72 -4.52 8.46
C THR A 83 0.78 -4.73 8.32
N GLY A 84 1.16 -5.73 7.51
CA GLY A 84 2.51 -5.88 7.00
C GLY A 84 2.74 -5.05 5.74
N TRP A 85 3.96 -5.12 5.22
CA TRP A 85 4.37 -4.51 3.96
C TRP A 85 5.25 -5.45 3.16
N ASN A 86 4.86 -5.72 1.91
CA ASN A 86 5.62 -6.45 0.88
C ASN A 86 6.18 -7.82 1.32
N SER A 87 5.66 -8.39 2.38
CA SER A 87 6.00 -9.72 2.87
C SER A 87 4.92 -10.25 3.80
N ASP A 88 4.87 -11.58 3.93
CA ASP A 88 4.03 -12.34 4.85
C ASP A 88 4.58 -12.41 6.29
N ASN A 89 5.57 -11.59 6.62
CA ASN A 89 6.21 -11.56 7.94
C ASN A 89 5.25 -11.07 9.03
N ASN A 90 4.42 -11.96 9.55
CA ASN A 90 3.57 -11.69 10.69
C ASN A 90 4.35 -11.87 12.00
N VAL A 91 4.87 -10.77 12.55
CA VAL A 91 5.47 -10.73 13.89
C VAL A 91 4.52 -10.16 14.96
N ALA A 92 3.39 -9.59 14.51
CA ALA A 92 2.41 -8.99 15.40
C ALA A 92 1.42 -10.01 15.99
N GLY A 93 1.35 -11.25 15.49
CA GLY A 93 0.43 -12.27 15.99
C GLY A 93 -1.04 -11.82 15.83
N ASP A 94 -1.82 -11.80 16.91
CA ASP A 94 -3.24 -11.44 16.89
C ASP A 94 -3.50 -9.96 16.53
N SER A 95 -2.50 -9.10 16.54
CA SER A 95 -2.60 -7.71 16.09
C SER A 95 -2.47 -7.57 14.57
N TYR A 96 -1.98 -8.62 13.87
CA TYR A 96 -1.79 -8.60 12.44
C TYR A 96 -3.10 -8.76 11.69
N LEU A 97 -3.32 -7.94 10.66
CA LEU A 97 -4.50 -8.01 9.80
C LEU A 97 -4.20 -8.69 8.47
N THR A 98 -3.24 -8.19 7.70
CA THR A 98 -2.83 -8.69 6.39
C THR A 98 -1.60 -7.93 5.89
N ALA A 99 -1.07 -8.27 4.72
CA ALA A 99 -0.07 -7.47 4.00
C ALA A 99 -0.31 -7.51 2.49
N PRO A 100 -0.16 -6.40 1.77
CA PRO A 100 0.05 -6.44 0.34
C PRO A 100 1.47 -6.93 0.04
N TYR A 101 1.62 -7.75 -1.00
CA TYR A 101 2.93 -8.22 -1.46
C TYR A 101 2.96 -8.43 -2.97
N TRP A 102 4.16 -8.58 -3.52
CA TRP A 102 4.37 -8.85 -4.93
C TRP A 102 4.74 -10.33 -5.15
N ASP A 103 3.92 -11.04 -5.95
CA ASP A 103 4.34 -12.33 -6.49
C ASP A 103 5.26 -12.12 -7.70
N MET A 104 6.54 -11.94 -7.42
CA MET A 104 7.58 -11.73 -8.43
C MET A 104 7.72 -12.91 -9.39
N ALA A 105 7.26 -14.13 -9.04
CA ALA A 105 7.30 -15.29 -9.91
C ALA A 105 6.44 -15.07 -11.15
N THR A 106 5.35 -14.34 -11.02
CA THR A 106 4.46 -13.95 -12.13
C THR A 106 5.21 -13.24 -13.28
N TYR A 107 6.19 -12.41 -12.95
CA TYR A 107 7.00 -11.72 -13.94
C TYR A 107 8.28 -12.48 -14.31
N PHE A 108 9.00 -13.01 -13.32
CA PHE A 108 10.32 -13.61 -13.58
C PHE A 108 10.22 -14.96 -14.28
N THR A 109 9.25 -15.82 -13.96
CA THR A 109 9.13 -17.16 -14.57
C THR A 109 9.02 -17.07 -16.10
N PRO A 110 8.03 -16.38 -16.70
CA PRO A 110 7.92 -16.29 -18.15
C PRO A 110 9.09 -15.53 -18.78
N THR A 111 9.72 -14.60 -18.03
CA THR A 111 10.91 -13.90 -18.51
C THR A 111 12.11 -14.85 -18.64
N PHE A 112 12.34 -15.69 -17.64
CA PHE A 112 13.42 -16.69 -17.69
C PHE A 112 13.17 -17.78 -18.76
N GLU A 113 11.93 -18.19 -18.96
CA GLU A 113 11.57 -19.11 -20.04
C GLU A 113 11.93 -18.54 -21.41
N LYS A 114 11.61 -17.27 -21.66
CA LYS A 114 12.02 -16.57 -22.89
C LYS A 114 13.53 -16.44 -23.04
N ILE A 115 14.26 -16.21 -21.95
CA ILE A 115 15.72 -16.16 -21.98
C ILE A 115 16.28 -17.54 -22.36
N LEU A 116 15.78 -18.62 -21.75
CA LEU A 116 16.21 -20.00 -22.04
C LEU A 116 15.88 -20.42 -23.47
N ALA A 117 14.76 -19.96 -24.02
CA ALA A 117 14.37 -20.19 -25.40
C ALA A 117 15.16 -19.33 -26.42
N GLY A 118 15.97 -18.36 -25.98
CA GLY A 118 16.65 -17.42 -26.85
C GLY A 118 15.72 -16.36 -27.49
N GLU A 119 14.53 -16.21 -26.96
CA GLU A 119 13.50 -15.29 -27.48
C GLU A 119 13.51 -13.93 -26.78
N TRP A 120 14.13 -13.85 -25.60
CA TRP A 120 14.21 -12.59 -24.86
C TRP A 120 15.12 -11.57 -25.57
N LYS A 121 14.63 -10.36 -25.72
CA LYS A 121 15.38 -9.25 -26.28
C LYS A 121 15.42 -8.11 -25.28
N PRO A 122 16.61 -7.55 -24.98
CA PRO A 122 16.71 -6.37 -24.16
C PRO A 122 15.99 -5.19 -24.82
N THR A 123 15.42 -4.31 -24.03
CA THR A 123 14.74 -3.10 -24.49
C THR A 123 15.67 -2.06 -25.11
N GLY A 124 16.98 -2.37 -25.20
CA GLY A 124 18.04 -1.46 -25.64
C GLY A 124 18.30 -0.39 -24.57
N ASN A 125 18.45 0.87 -25.00
CA ASN A 125 18.66 2.00 -24.09
C ASN A 125 17.33 2.65 -23.62
N LYS A 126 16.18 2.02 -23.90
CA LYS A 126 14.90 2.53 -23.42
C LYS A 126 14.62 2.01 -22.02
N PRO A 127 14.23 2.89 -21.08
CA PRO A 127 13.76 2.40 -19.79
C PRO A 127 12.56 1.47 -20.02
N PHE A 128 12.56 0.38 -19.28
CA PHE A 128 11.45 -0.57 -19.27
C PHE A 128 10.91 -0.60 -17.85
N SER A 129 9.61 -0.37 -17.72
CA SER A 129 8.87 -0.55 -16.48
C SER A 129 7.77 -1.57 -16.73
N TYR A 130 7.66 -2.54 -15.84
CA TYR A 130 6.55 -3.47 -15.82
C TYR A 130 5.56 -3.01 -14.76
N TYR A 131 4.37 -2.65 -15.19
CA TYR A 131 3.27 -2.29 -14.31
C TYR A 131 2.37 -3.51 -14.17
N GLY A 132 2.49 -4.20 -13.05
CA GLY A 132 1.63 -5.33 -12.71
C GLY A 132 0.52 -4.89 -11.77
N SER A 133 -0.61 -5.59 -11.86
CA SER A 133 -1.81 -5.37 -11.06
C SER A 133 -2.26 -6.66 -10.37
N MET A 134 -3.36 -6.61 -9.65
CA MET A 134 -4.04 -7.82 -9.16
C MET A 134 -4.54 -8.68 -10.32
N GLU A 135 -5.02 -8.07 -11.42
CA GLU A 135 -5.41 -8.78 -12.65
C GLU A 135 -4.25 -9.62 -13.21
N SER A 136 -3.03 -9.09 -13.22
CA SER A 136 -1.85 -9.81 -13.69
C SER A 136 -1.32 -10.85 -12.69
N GLY A 137 -1.82 -10.86 -11.46
CA GLY A 137 -1.34 -11.69 -10.37
C GLY A 137 -0.03 -11.21 -9.72
N LEU A 138 0.49 -10.03 -10.11
CA LEU A 138 1.70 -9.49 -9.48
C LEU A 138 1.43 -8.95 -8.08
N ILE A 139 0.32 -8.22 -7.90
CA ILE A 139 -0.08 -7.67 -6.62
C ILE A 139 -1.04 -8.64 -5.95
N CYS A 140 -0.70 -9.06 -4.75
CA CYS A 140 -1.45 -10.02 -3.97
C CYS A 140 -1.81 -9.44 -2.59
N ILE A 141 -2.92 -9.90 -2.05
CA ILE A 141 -3.34 -9.69 -0.67
C ILE A 141 -4.05 -10.96 -0.22
N ASP A 142 -3.49 -11.65 0.74
CA ASP A 142 -4.00 -12.85 1.38
C ASP A 142 -3.37 -12.99 2.77
N ASP A 143 -3.40 -14.16 3.38
CA ASP A 143 -2.90 -14.37 4.74
C ASP A 143 -3.50 -13.42 5.78
N PHE A 144 -4.83 -13.43 5.84
CA PHE A 144 -5.57 -12.60 6.80
C PHE A 144 -5.40 -13.11 8.22
N GLY A 145 -5.07 -12.20 9.13
CA GLY A 145 -4.93 -12.48 10.56
C GLY A 145 -6.27 -12.87 11.22
N SER A 146 -6.17 -13.54 12.38
CA SER A 146 -7.34 -14.03 13.14
C SER A 146 -8.30 -12.93 13.60
N ALA A 147 -7.84 -11.68 13.64
CA ALA A 147 -8.65 -10.53 14.04
C ALA A 147 -9.56 -9.99 12.92
N VAL A 148 -9.36 -10.42 11.67
CA VAL A 148 -10.19 -9.97 10.53
C VAL A 148 -11.53 -10.72 10.56
N PRO A 149 -12.68 -10.02 10.74
CA PRO A 149 -13.97 -10.69 10.87
C PRO A 149 -14.46 -11.22 9.50
N GLU A 150 -15.33 -12.26 9.53
CA GLU A 150 -15.83 -12.92 8.32
C GLU A 150 -16.54 -12.00 7.32
N ASP A 151 -17.26 -10.99 7.81
CA ASP A 151 -17.96 -10.02 6.95
C ASP A 151 -16.96 -9.09 6.25
N ALA A 152 -15.86 -8.73 6.90
CA ALA A 152 -14.76 -8.01 6.28
C ALA A 152 -14.07 -8.86 5.20
N LEU A 153 -13.79 -10.15 5.48
CA LEU A 153 -13.23 -11.06 4.50
C LEU A 153 -14.10 -11.17 3.24
N LYS A 154 -15.43 -11.31 3.40
CA LYS A 154 -16.37 -11.32 2.26
C LYS A 154 -16.29 -10.04 1.44
N LYS A 155 -16.22 -8.88 2.13
CA LYS A 155 -16.11 -7.59 1.46
C LYS A 155 -14.78 -7.43 0.71
N ILE A 156 -13.69 -7.91 1.30
CA ILE A 156 -12.37 -7.90 0.66
C ILE A 156 -12.40 -8.75 -0.62
N GLU A 157 -12.94 -9.97 -0.57
CA GLU A 157 -13.07 -10.82 -1.74
C GLU A 157 -13.91 -10.20 -2.86
N GLU A 158 -15.02 -9.50 -2.51
CA GLU A 158 -15.84 -8.77 -3.49
C GLU A 158 -15.04 -7.65 -4.18
N VAL A 159 -14.25 -6.88 -3.43
CA VAL A 159 -13.44 -5.78 -3.98
C VAL A 159 -12.27 -6.34 -4.79
N LYS A 160 -11.60 -7.36 -4.27
CA LYS A 160 -10.50 -8.07 -4.94
C LYS A 160 -10.94 -8.58 -6.32
N ALA A 161 -12.10 -9.26 -6.39
CA ALA A 161 -12.64 -9.75 -7.65
C ALA A 161 -12.90 -8.61 -8.67
N LYS A 162 -13.36 -7.45 -8.20
CA LYS A 162 -13.55 -6.27 -9.08
C LYS A 162 -12.23 -5.70 -9.58
N MET A 163 -11.19 -5.67 -8.74
CA MET A 163 -9.86 -5.24 -9.15
C MET A 163 -9.25 -6.21 -10.16
N GLU A 164 -9.37 -7.53 -9.93
CA GLU A 164 -8.89 -8.58 -10.82
C GLU A 164 -9.58 -8.57 -12.20
N ASN A 165 -10.85 -8.18 -12.24
CA ASN A 165 -11.63 -8.06 -13.47
C ASN A 165 -11.53 -6.69 -14.14
N GLY A 166 -10.77 -5.74 -13.59
CA GLY A 166 -10.67 -4.37 -14.11
C GLY A 166 -11.93 -3.53 -13.95
N GLU A 167 -12.87 -3.95 -13.08
CA GLU A 167 -14.13 -3.23 -12.81
C GLU A 167 -13.94 -2.11 -11.76
N PHE A 168 -12.85 -2.13 -11.01
CA PHE A 168 -12.53 -1.15 -9.99
C PHE A 168 -11.04 -0.82 -9.98
N ASP A 169 -10.75 0.46 -9.96
CA ASP A 169 -9.41 1.02 -9.76
C ASP A 169 -9.47 2.07 -8.64
N VAL A 170 -8.52 2.01 -7.70
CA VAL A 170 -8.48 2.89 -6.55
C VAL A 170 -8.27 4.35 -6.93
N PHE A 171 -7.54 4.62 -8.03
CA PHE A 171 -7.29 5.97 -8.55
C PHE A 171 -8.33 6.38 -9.60
N SER A 172 -9.61 6.21 -9.28
CA SER A 172 -10.74 6.59 -10.14
C SER A 172 -11.72 7.53 -9.42
N GLY A 173 -12.45 8.35 -10.21
CA GLY A 173 -13.38 9.35 -9.68
C GLY A 173 -12.70 10.63 -9.23
N GLU A 174 -13.44 11.54 -8.59
CA GLU A 174 -12.88 12.81 -8.11
C GLU A 174 -11.94 12.58 -6.93
N ILE A 175 -10.66 12.91 -7.11
CA ILE A 175 -9.62 12.84 -6.08
C ILE A 175 -8.92 14.19 -6.00
N LYS A 176 -8.80 14.74 -4.80
CA LYS A 176 -8.11 16.01 -4.53
C LYS A 176 -6.90 15.79 -3.65
N TYR A 177 -5.89 16.61 -3.89
CA TYR A 177 -4.75 16.76 -2.99
C TYR A 177 -5.13 17.58 -1.75
N THR A 178 -4.33 17.52 -0.70
CA THR A 178 -4.50 18.30 0.55
C THR A 178 -4.55 19.80 0.33
N ASP A 179 -3.97 20.32 -0.77
CA ASP A 179 -4.03 21.73 -1.15
C ASP A 179 -5.29 22.11 -1.96
N GLY A 180 -6.22 21.17 -2.13
CA GLY A 180 -7.46 21.32 -2.89
C GLY A 180 -7.29 21.23 -4.42
N SER A 181 -6.06 21.08 -4.93
CA SER A 181 -5.84 20.86 -6.35
C SER A 181 -6.31 19.46 -6.77
N LEU A 182 -6.77 19.33 -8.01
CA LEU A 182 -7.36 18.10 -8.51
C LEU A 182 -6.27 17.11 -8.96
N LEU A 183 -6.30 15.88 -8.44
CA LEU A 183 -5.48 14.77 -8.93
C LEU A 183 -6.22 14.00 -10.03
N CYS A 184 -7.47 13.62 -9.80
CA CYS A 184 -8.31 12.90 -10.75
C CYS A 184 -9.68 13.55 -10.82
N LYS A 185 -10.29 13.59 -12.02
CA LYS A 185 -11.63 14.16 -12.23
C LYS A 185 -12.69 13.08 -12.08
N ASP A 186 -13.89 13.52 -11.72
CA ASP A 186 -15.04 12.62 -11.73
C ASP A 186 -15.22 11.93 -13.08
N GLY A 187 -15.50 10.61 -13.05
CA GLY A 187 -15.64 9.77 -14.22
C GLY A 187 -14.34 9.42 -14.96
N GLN A 188 -13.19 9.74 -14.41
CA GLN A 188 -11.87 9.36 -14.94
C GLN A 188 -11.20 8.32 -14.05
N THR A 189 -10.27 7.57 -14.66
CA THR A 189 -9.31 6.69 -13.98
C THR A 189 -7.92 7.12 -14.41
N LEU A 190 -6.98 7.22 -13.48
CA LEU A 190 -5.59 7.57 -13.79
C LEU A 190 -4.90 6.41 -14.51
N THR A 191 -4.07 6.77 -15.48
CA THR A 191 -3.13 5.82 -16.09
C THR A 191 -1.92 5.59 -15.19
N ASP A 192 -1.19 4.49 -15.41
CA ASP A 192 0.06 4.21 -14.69
C ASP A 192 1.05 5.39 -14.77
N GLU A 193 1.17 6.02 -15.95
CA GLU A 193 2.03 7.18 -16.13
C GLU A 193 1.59 8.40 -15.30
N GLU A 194 0.31 8.58 -15.06
CA GLU A 194 -0.23 9.66 -14.23
C GLU A 194 -0.05 9.33 -12.75
N ILE A 195 -0.27 8.07 -12.34
CA ILE A 195 -0.03 7.59 -10.98
C ILE A 195 1.44 7.81 -10.60
N TRP A 196 2.39 7.49 -11.49
CA TRP A 196 3.82 7.71 -11.24
C TRP A 196 4.28 9.18 -11.28
N LYS A 197 3.36 10.14 -11.46
CA LYS A 197 3.60 11.58 -11.30
C LYS A 197 3.06 12.14 -9.99
N ILE A 198 2.40 11.32 -9.18
CA ILE A 198 1.93 11.70 -7.85
C ILE A 198 3.12 12.13 -6.99
N ASN A 199 3.01 13.29 -6.37
CA ASN A 199 4.07 13.90 -5.58
C ASN A 199 3.54 14.67 -4.36
N LYS A 200 2.31 14.39 -3.96
CA LYS A 200 1.62 14.96 -2.79
C LYS A 200 0.63 13.96 -2.22
N GLU A 201 0.25 14.18 -1.00
CA GLU A 201 -0.82 13.46 -0.32
C GLU A 201 -2.20 14.02 -0.69
N ILE A 202 -3.20 13.14 -0.69
CA ILE A 202 -4.62 13.47 -0.97
C ILE A 202 -5.34 13.96 0.29
N GLU A 203 -6.54 14.49 0.12
CA GLU A 203 -7.44 14.87 1.22
C GLU A 203 -7.67 13.69 2.18
N GLY A 204 -7.67 13.97 3.49
CA GLY A 204 -7.76 12.96 4.56
C GLY A 204 -6.40 12.49 5.08
N VAL A 205 -5.30 12.90 4.46
CA VAL A 205 -3.93 12.63 4.93
C VAL A 205 -3.36 13.84 5.67
N THR A 206 -2.74 13.60 6.83
CA THR A 206 -1.94 14.58 7.57
C THR A 206 -0.53 14.03 7.73
N ALA A 207 0.46 14.64 7.06
CA ALA A 207 1.85 14.21 7.08
C ALA A 207 2.73 15.17 7.91
N THR A 208 3.71 14.60 8.66
CA THR A 208 4.71 15.33 9.47
C THR A 208 6.11 14.77 9.26
#